data_abace349e3f6f195e92b89ac16c87b08
#
_entry.id   abace349e3f6f195e92b89ac16c87b08
#
_cell.length_a   1.000
_cell.length_b   1.000
_cell.length_c   1.000
_cell.angle_alpha   90.00
_cell.angle_beta   90.00
_cell.angle_gamma   90.00
#
_symmetry.space_group_name_H-M   'P 1'
#
loop_
_entity.id
_entity.type
_entity.pdbx_description
1 polymer ?
#
loop_
_entity_poly.entity_id
_entity_poly.type
_entity_poly.pdbx_seq_one_letter_code
_entity_poly.pdbx_strand_id
1 'polypeptide(L)'
;MARNDGIDRTVARNQDIETADDLAKVQEHNEREKDSYSNQDIVPERSSLNIHFKEPTAGYEEMFTQMEQDKVISTRGLKADAVKYGELVFDVNSAYFYNHGGYVFAKQFYADTYKAAVEVVGGEQYILSAVMHADERNRAMSEALGEDVYHYHLHVVYIPVVEKQILWSKRCKDEALRGTVKETIMQVSRSKKWESKPVLDGNGNPMLNTKGKKILKSSYSVLQDDFFNFMQAAGYTDVERGERGSTEEHLTVTQFKVQAETQRLEAVTAQADQAAQALTDTQSAVEKQEKKLKALQKETKTAKTVAVTVQDIEAMGKKNSFTGNVTLTADQCDTLKRYAVNGIIFNAENSRLKEKLDSAVKSASIWKQRHDELDEKYQALKEKAQPYLDALEIAAERVRAFLSAILARGKETREHTAPARKHGRDMEL
;
A
#
# COMPACT_ATOMS: atom_id res chain seq x y z
N MET A 1 -9.18 -3.46 1.36
CA MET A 1 -7.77 -3.18 1.67
C MET A 1 -7.29 -4.16 2.70
N ALA A 2 -6.14 -4.77 2.51
CA ALA A 2 -5.46 -5.38 3.64
C ALA A 2 -5.14 -4.24 4.61
N ARG A 3 -5.77 -4.23 5.78
CA ARG A 3 -5.38 -3.31 6.85
C ARG A 3 -3.96 -3.70 7.27
N ASN A 4 -3.10 -2.73 7.45
CA ASN A 4 -1.73 -2.98 7.92
C ASN A 4 -1.74 -3.19 9.44
N ASP A 5 -2.62 -4.11 9.90
CA ASP A 5 -2.81 -4.47 11.31
C ASP A 5 -2.12 -5.79 11.68
N GLY A 6 -1.36 -6.36 10.74
CA GLY A 6 -0.64 -7.62 10.93
C GLY A 6 -1.52 -8.87 10.93
N ILE A 7 -2.80 -8.75 10.56
CA ILE A 7 -3.74 -9.88 10.52
C ILE A 7 -3.91 -10.36 9.08
N ASP A 8 -3.66 -11.63 8.83
CA ASP A 8 -3.83 -12.26 7.54
C ASP A 8 -5.27 -12.74 7.38
N ARG A 9 -5.99 -12.12 6.43
CA ARG A 9 -7.42 -12.39 6.21
C ARG A 9 -7.67 -13.04 4.87
N THR A 10 -8.50 -14.09 4.90
CA THR A 10 -9.04 -14.69 3.68
C THR A 10 -10.07 -13.77 3.04
N VAL A 11 -9.97 -13.58 1.73
CA VAL A 11 -10.89 -12.78 0.93
C VAL A 11 -11.41 -13.63 -0.23
N ALA A 12 -12.74 -13.67 -0.40
CA ALA A 12 -13.39 -14.25 -1.57
C ALA A 12 -14.30 -13.19 -2.20
N ARG A 13 -14.14 -12.93 -3.48
CA ARG A 13 -14.97 -12.00 -4.25
C ARG A 13 -15.74 -12.76 -5.30
N ASN A 14 -16.96 -12.30 -5.60
CA ASN A 14 -17.74 -12.80 -6.72
C ASN A 14 -18.14 -11.61 -7.59
N GLN A 15 -17.71 -11.63 -8.83
CA GLN A 15 -17.98 -10.61 -9.82
C GLN A 15 -18.88 -11.18 -10.92
N ASP A 16 -19.91 -10.44 -11.29
CA ASP A 16 -20.75 -10.77 -12.42
C ASP A 16 -20.04 -10.37 -13.73
N ILE A 17 -20.08 -11.22 -14.74
CA ILE A 17 -19.60 -10.93 -16.10
C ILE A 17 -20.86 -10.73 -16.95
N GLU A 18 -21.13 -9.46 -17.29
CA GLU A 18 -22.44 -9.07 -17.84
C GLU A 18 -22.54 -9.25 -19.35
N THR A 19 -21.44 -8.98 -20.07
CA THR A 19 -21.40 -8.96 -21.54
C THR A 19 -20.39 -9.95 -22.10
N ALA A 20 -20.52 -10.30 -23.39
CA ALA A 20 -19.54 -11.09 -24.12
C ALA A 20 -18.19 -10.38 -24.20
N ASP A 21 -18.18 -9.05 -24.36
CA ASP A 21 -16.95 -8.25 -24.35
C ASP A 21 -16.23 -8.31 -22.99
N ASP A 22 -16.98 -8.33 -21.89
CA ASP A 22 -16.38 -8.47 -20.56
C ASP A 22 -15.84 -9.88 -20.35
N LEU A 23 -16.54 -10.90 -20.86
CA LEU A 23 -16.04 -12.28 -20.82
C LEU A 23 -14.73 -12.43 -21.60
N ALA A 24 -14.64 -11.83 -22.79
CA ALA A 24 -13.42 -11.83 -23.58
C ALA A 24 -12.26 -11.15 -22.84
N LYS A 25 -12.51 -9.98 -22.21
CA LYS A 25 -11.49 -9.26 -21.41
C LYS A 25 -11.02 -10.07 -20.20
N VAL A 26 -11.94 -10.78 -19.53
CA VAL A 26 -11.63 -11.67 -18.41
C VAL A 26 -10.78 -12.84 -18.90
N GLN A 27 -11.12 -13.47 -20.03
CA GLN A 27 -10.31 -14.52 -20.63
C GLN A 27 -8.91 -14.00 -20.97
N GLU A 28 -8.80 -12.91 -21.73
CA GLU A 28 -7.52 -12.31 -22.09
C GLU A 28 -6.63 -11.98 -20.87
N HIS A 29 -7.27 -11.57 -19.76
CA HIS A 29 -6.53 -11.30 -18.51
C HIS A 29 -6.08 -12.58 -17.83
N ASN A 30 -6.96 -13.55 -17.66
CA ASN A 30 -6.71 -14.76 -16.91
C ASN A 30 -5.73 -15.69 -17.64
N GLU A 31 -5.88 -15.79 -18.95
CA GLU A 31 -5.02 -16.64 -19.79
C GLU A 31 -3.76 -15.93 -20.28
N ARG A 32 -3.57 -14.64 -19.89
CA ARG A 32 -2.42 -13.82 -20.32
C ARG A 32 -2.25 -13.72 -21.85
N GLU A 33 -3.38 -13.53 -22.55
CA GLU A 33 -3.42 -13.47 -24.03
C GLU A 33 -3.05 -12.10 -24.61
N LYS A 34 -2.80 -11.07 -23.76
CA LYS A 34 -2.45 -9.72 -24.22
C LYS A 34 -0.96 -9.52 -24.37
N ASP A 35 -0.55 -8.79 -25.40
CA ASP A 35 0.82 -8.33 -25.59
C ASP A 35 1.23 -7.26 -24.57
N SER A 36 0.25 -6.52 -24.00
CA SER A 36 0.50 -5.49 -22.99
C SER A 36 -0.67 -5.35 -22.04
N TYR A 37 -0.38 -5.02 -20.79
CA TYR A 37 -1.36 -4.84 -19.72
C TYR A 37 -1.30 -3.42 -19.19
N SER A 38 -2.46 -2.83 -18.90
CA SER A 38 -2.55 -1.56 -18.17
C SER A 38 -2.08 -1.69 -16.72
N ASN A 39 -2.09 -2.90 -16.18
CA ASN A 39 -1.51 -3.23 -14.89
C ASN A 39 0.00 -3.40 -15.04
N GLN A 40 0.77 -2.35 -14.71
CA GLN A 40 2.23 -2.34 -14.74
C GLN A 40 2.90 -3.25 -13.70
N ASP A 41 2.13 -3.85 -12.83
CA ASP A 41 2.63 -4.78 -11.82
C ASP A 41 2.74 -6.20 -12.36
N ILE A 42 2.17 -6.49 -13.53
CA ILE A 42 2.34 -7.76 -14.23
C ILE A 42 3.77 -7.83 -14.78
N VAL A 43 4.45 -8.91 -14.44
CA VAL A 43 5.81 -9.25 -14.89
C VAL A 43 5.71 -10.41 -15.87
N PRO A 44 5.70 -10.15 -17.20
CA PRO A 44 5.42 -11.17 -18.22
C PRO A 44 6.38 -12.38 -18.19
N GLU A 45 7.63 -12.15 -17.79
CA GLU A 45 8.65 -13.21 -17.66
C GLU A 45 8.27 -14.25 -16.60
N ARG A 46 7.36 -13.90 -15.69
CA ARG A 46 6.87 -14.79 -14.65
C ARG A 46 5.52 -15.44 -14.96
N SER A 47 4.88 -15.10 -16.06
CA SER A 47 3.57 -15.70 -16.41
C SER A 47 3.65 -17.21 -16.58
N SER A 48 4.84 -17.75 -16.86
CA SER A 48 5.10 -19.20 -16.84
C SER A 48 4.97 -19.86 -15.46
N LEU A 49 4.89 -19.06 -14.37
CA LEU A 49 4.65 -19.52 -13.00
C LEU A 49 3.17 -19.49 -12.62
N ASN A 50 2.31 -18.95 -13.47
CA ASN A 50 0.86 -19.04 -13.30
C ASN A 50 0.46 -20.52 -13.41
N ILE A 51 -0.47 -20.95 -12.56
CA ILE A 51 -0.86 -22.37 -12.48
C ILE A 51 -2.33 -22.51 -12.75
N HIS A 52 -2.69 -23.25 -13.79
CA HIS A 52 -4.05 -23.69 -14.00
C HIS A 52 -4.35 -24.92 -13.15
N PHE A 53 -5.33 -24.80 -12.27
CA PHE A 53 -5.95 -25.95 -11.59
C PHE A 53 -7.03 -26.55 -12.47
N LYS A 54 -7.60 -25.74 -13.36
CA LYS A 54 -8.42 -26.17 -14.49
C LYS A 54 -8.10 -25.31 -15.70
N GLU A 55 -7.53 -25.93 -16.72
CA GLU A 55 -7.29 -25.29 -18.01
C GLU A 55 -8.59 -25.20 -18.82
N PRO A 56 -8.86 -24.08 -19.53
CA PRO A 56 -9.94 -24.01 -20.48
C PRO A 56 -9.64 -24.91 -21.68
N THR A 57 -10.67 -25.61 -22.18
CA THR A 57 -10.53 -26.50 -23.35
C THR A 57 -10.77 -25.78 -24.68
N ALA A 58 -11.35 -24.57 -24.62
CA ALA A 58 -11.64 -23.69 -25.75
C ALA A 58 -11.90 -22.27 -25.19
N GLY A 59 -12.26 -21.31 -26.04
CA GLY A 59 -12.74 -20.02 -25.59
C GLY A 59 -13.93 -20.14 -24.63
N TYR A 60 -14.03 -19.28 -23.62
CA TYR A 60 -15.04 -19.39 -22.56
C TYR A 60 -16.48 -19.40 -23.11
N GLU A 61 -16.75 -18.59 -24.15
CA GLU A 61 -18.07 -18.56 -24.81
C GLU A 61 -18.35 -19.84 -25.59
N GLU A 62 -17.32 -20.40 -26.24
CA GLU A 62 -17.41 -21.66 -26.95
C GLU A 62 -17.69 -22.82 -25.99
N MET A 63 -16.98 -22.86 -24.84
CA MET A 63 -17.23 -23.86 -23.79
C MET A 63 -18.67 -23.78 -23.26
N PHE A 64 -19.19 -22.56 -23.01
CA PHE A 64 -20.59 -22.39 -22.60
C PHE A 64 -21.56 -22.96 -23.63
N THR A 65 -21.34 -22.64 -24.91
CA THR A 65 -22.18 -23.12 -26.01
C THR A 65 -22.15 -24.63 -26.10
N GLN A 66 -21.00 -25.26 -25.96
CA GLN A 66 -20.84 -26.71 -25.95
C GLN A 66 -21.57 -27.34 -24.76
N MET A 67 -21.42 -26.76 -23.55
CA MET A 67 -22.14 -27.27 -22.35
C MET A 67 -23.66 -27.19 -22.48
N GLU A 68 -24.20 -26.17 -23.17
CA GLU A 68 -25.62 -26.08 -23.45
C GLU A 68 -26.08 -27.13 -24.46
N GLN A 69 -25.29 -27.35 -25.53
CA GLN A 69 -25.57 -28.42 -26.51
C GLN A 69 -25.56 -29.80 -25.90
N ASP A 70 -24.60 -30.05 -25.01
CA ASP A 70 -24.45 -31.34 -24.30
C ASP A 70 -25.44 -31.48 -23.13
N LYS A 71 -26.30 -30.49 -22.89
CA LYS A 71 -27.29 -30.46 -21.81
C LYS A 71 -26.67 -30.53 -20.41
N VAL A 72 -25.39 -30.17 -20.26
CA VAL A 72 -24.74 -30.02 -18.95
C VAL A 72 -25.34 -28.84 -18.20
N ILE A 73 -25.71 -27.80 -18.94
CA ILE A 73 -26.43 -26.62 -18.45
C ILE A 73 -27.69 -26.37 -19.29
N SER A 74 -28.57 -25.52 -18.77
CA SER A 74 -29.80 -25.14 -19.49
C SER A 74 -30.08 -23.66 -19.31
N THR A 75 -30.24 -22.93 -20.42
CA THR A 75 -30.66 -21.52 -20.45
C THR A 75 -32.18 -21.36 -20.57
N ARG A 76 -32.94 -22.45 -20.49
CA ARG A 76 -34.41 -22.48 -20.66
C ARG A 76 -35.11 -21.51 -19.72
N GLY A 77 -35.77 -20.50 -20.31
CA GLY A 77 -36.46 -19.43 -19.59
C GLY A 77 -35.57 -18.36 -19.01
N LEU A 78 -34.30 -18.31 -19.41
CA LEU A 78 -33.38 -17.21 -19.11
C LEU A 78 -33.78 -16.00 -19.96
N LYS A 79 -33.72 -14.82 -19.39
CA LYS A 79 -33.88 -13.56 -20.13
C LYS A 79 -32.67 -13.29 -21.00
N ALA A 80 -32.83 -12.51 -22.07
CA ALA A 80 -31.71 -12.19 -22.96
C ALA A 80 -30.58 -11.39 -22.27
N ASP A 81 -30.93 -10.55 -21.31
CA ASP A 81 -30.04 -9.69 -20.51
C ASP A 81 -29.57 -10.35 -19.20
N ALA A 82 -29.83 -11.64 -19.02
CA ALA A 82 -29.42 -12.31 -17.78
C ALA A 82 -27.93 -12.61 -17.75
N VAL A 83 -27.33 -12.39 -16.59
CA VAL A 83 -25.93 -12.75 -16.30
C VAL A 83 -25.77 -14.27 -16.36
N LYS A 84 -24.85 -14.72 -17.21
CA LYS A 84 -24.58 -16.13 -17.50
C LYS A 84 -23.27 -16.63 -16.88
N TYR A 85 -22.37 -15.73 -16.57
CA TYR A 85 -21.02 -16.02 -16.11
C TYR A 85 -20.72 -15.28 -14.82
N GLY A 86 -19.86 -15.83 -14.02
CA GLY A 86 -19.29 -15.17 -12.86
C GLY A 86 -17.81 -15.47 -12.71
N GLU A 87 -17.11 -14.63 -11.99
CA GLU A 87 -15.74 -14.83 -11.61
C GLU A 87 -15.63 -14.80 -10.10
N LEU A 88 -15.06 -15.85 -9.50
CA LEU A 88 -14.62 -15.84 -8.12
C LEU A 88 -13.14 -15.49 -8.08
N VAL A 89 -12.77 -14.57 -7.21
CA VAL A 89 -11.37 -14.23 -6.93
C VAL A 89 -11.11 -14.47 -5.45
N PHE A 90 -10.12 -15.31 -5.19
CA PHE A 90 -9.69 -15.65 -3.84
C PHE A 90 -8.30 -15.09 -3.60
N ASP A 91 -8.12 -14.40 -2.50
CA ASP A 91 -6.81 -13.90 -2.11
C ASP A 91 -6.59 -13.91 -0.59
N VAL A 92 -5.33 -13.75 -0.20
CA VAL A 92 -4.84 -13.36 1.13
C VAL A 92 -3.75 -12.34 0.90
N ASN A 93 -3.42 -11.52 1.88
CA ASN A 93 -2.38 -10.51 1.70
C ASN A 93 -1.02 -11.13 1.30
N SER A 94 -0.19 -10.39 0.56
CA SER A 94 1.10 -10.89 0.08
C SER A 94 2.07 -11.25 1.19
N ALA A 95 1.94 -10.61 2.37
CA ALA A 95 2.79 -10.87 3.53
C ALA A 95 2.60 -12.29 4.07
N TYR A 96 1.37 -12.82 4.02
CA TYR A 96 1.07 -14.17 4.41
C TYR A 96 1.93 -15.19 3.65
N PHE A 97 1.89 -15.11 2.33
CA PHE A 97 2.67 -16.00 1.48
C PHE A 97 4.17 -15.80 1.64
N TYR A 98 4.62 -14.54 1.73
CA TYR A 98 6.02 -14.22 1.95
C TYR A 98 6.57 -14.86 3.22
N ASN A 99 5.82 -14.80 4.31
CA ASN A 99 6.21 -15.36 5.61
C ASN A 99 6.14 -16.89 5.65
N HIS A 100 5.41 -17.54 4.75
CA HIS A 100 5.21 -18.99 4.71
C HIS A 100 5.98 -19.70 3.57
N GLY A 101 6.97 -19.04 2.96
CA GLY A 101 7.81 -19.65 1.92
C GLY A 101 7.41 -19.33 0.48
N GLY A 102 6.58 -18.29 0.30
CA GLY A 102 6.33 -17.67 -1.01
C GLY A 102 5.57 -18.58 -1.97
N TYR A 103 6.09 -18.70 -3.19
CA TYR A 103 5.43 -19.39 -4.31
C TYR A 103 5.02 -20.85 -4.01
N VAL A 104 5.89 -21.61 -3.35
CA VAL A 104 5.61 -23.04 -3.09
C VAL A 104 4.42 -23.21 -2.17
N PHE A 105 4.35 -22.39 -1.12
CA PHE A 105 3.22 -22.39 -0.20
C PHE A 105 1.94 -21.86 -0.87
N ALA A 106 2.04 -20.79 -1.66
CA ALA A 106 0.92 -20.23 -2.41
C ALA A 106 0.30 -21.27 -3.34
N LYS A 107 1.12 -22.06 -4.05
CA LYS A 107 0.66 -23.15 -4.90
C LYS A 107 -0.19 -24.18 -4.14
N GLN A 108 0.25 -24.59 -2.96
CA GLN A 108 -0.50 -25.54 -2.13
C GLN A 108 -1.81 -24.90 -1.60
N PHE A 109 -1.71 -23.68 -1.10
CA PHE A 109 -2.86 -22.92 -0.60
C PHE A 109 -3.96 -22.80 -1.67
N TYR A 110 -3.58 -22.41 -2.90
CA TYR A 110 -4.55 -22.23 -3.97
C TYR A 110 -5.02 -23.54 -4.59
N ALA A 111 -4.28 -24.64 -4.47
CA ALA A 111 -4.78 -25.96 -4.80
C ALA A 111 -5.93 -26.37 -3.86
N ASP A 112 -5.84 -26.05 -2.57
CA ASP A 112 -6.93 -26.28 -1.62
C ASP A 112 -8.06 -25.26 -1.79
N THR A 113 -7.74 -24.00 -2.09
CA THR A 113 -8.72 -22.97 -2.46
C THR A 113 -9.54 -23.37 -3.69
N TYR A 114 -8.94 -24.01 -4.69
CA TYR A 114 -9.64 -24.53 -5.86
C TYR A 114 -10.71 -25.57 -5.47
N LYS A 115 -10.40 -26.46 -4.53
CA LYS A 115 -11.40 -27.43 -4.00
C LYS A 115 -12.58 -26.70 -3.34
N ALA A 116 -12.29 -25.65 -2.55
CA ALA A 116 -13.35 -24.80 -1.98
C ALA A 116 -14.18 -24.14 -3.08
N ALA A 117 -13.56 -23.64 -4.15
CA ALA A 117 -14.27 -23.07 -5.28
C ALA A 117 -15.19 -24.09 -5.98
N VAL A 118 -14.73 -25.32 -6.17
CA VAL A 118 -15.55 -26.42 -6.73
C VAL A 118 -16.80 -26.68 -5.89
N GLU A 119 -16.67 -26.70 -4.55
CA GLU A 119 -17.82 -26.85 -3.65
C GLU A 119 -18.78 -25.66 -3.75
N VAL A 120 -18.24 -24.43 -3.72
CA VAL A 120 -19.03 -23.20 -3.82
C VAL A 120 -19.77 -23.13 -5.15
N VAL A 121 -19.13 -23.46 -6.25
CA VAL A 121 -19.73 -23.48 -7.59
C VAL A 121 -20.75 -24.61 -7.71
N GLY A 122 -20.56 -25.74 -7.01
CA GLY A 122 -21.43 -26.89 -7.04
C GLY A 122 -21.03 -27.93 -8.07
N GLY A 123 -19.78 -27.96 -8.46
CA GLY A 123 -19.18 -28.97 -9.32
C GLY A 123 -18.18 -28.39 -10.30
N GLU A 124 -17.10 -29.13 -10.50
CA GLU A 124 -16.00 -28.77 -11.38
C GLU A 124 -16.43 -28.56 -12.84
N GLN A 125 -17.45 -29.29 -13.29
CA GLN A 125 -17.98 -29.21 -14.65
C GLN A 125 -18.57 -27.83 -14.99
N TYR A 126 -18.89 -26.99 -14.01
CA TYR A 126 -19.41 -25.64 -14.22
C TYR A 126 -18.33 -24.54 -14.17
N ILE A 127 -17.08 -24.92 -13.91
CA ILE A 127 -15.93 -24.01 -13.96
C ILE A 127 -15.37 -24.04 -15.38
N LEU A 128 -15.13 -22.88 -15.98
CA LEU A 128 -14.54 -22.74 -17.31
C LEU A 128 -13.01 -22.73 -17.22
N SER A 129 -12.47 -21.97 -16.29
CA SER A 129 -11.04 -21.87 -16.01
C SER A 129 -10.82 -21.59 -14.52
N ALA A 130 -9.69 -22.07 -14.00
CA ALA A 130 -9.22 -21.74 -12.66
C ALA A 130 -7.71 -21.57 -12.68
N VAL A 131 -7.21 -20.34 -12.55
CA VAL A 131 -5.80 -20.00 -12.66
C VAL A 131 -5.31 -19.21 -11.45
N MET A 132 -4.21 -19.64 -10.85
CA MET A 132 -3.46 -18.87 -9.88
C MET A 132 -2.49 -17.96 -10.61
N HIS A 133 -2.62 -16.66 -10.43
CA HIS A 133 -1.62 -15.71 -10.89
C HIS A 133 -0.47 -15.61 -9.89
N ALA A 134 0.76 -15.68 -10.41
CA ALA A 134 2.00 -15.59 -9.66
C ALA A 134 2.98 -14.56 -10.28
N ASP A 135 2.48 -13.77 -11.20
CA ASP A 135 3.22 -12.81 -12.01
C ASP A 135 2.91 -11.34 -11.67
N GLU A 136 2.08 -11.07 -10.66
CA GLU A 136 1.76 -9.71 -10.23
C GLU A 136 2.64 -9.28 -9.06
N ARG A 137 3.50 -8.27 -9.28
CA ARG A 137 4.41 -7.76 -8.26
C ARG A 137 3.68 -6.89 -7.25
N ASN A 138 3.92 -7.13 -5.96
CA ASN A 138 3.52 -6.20 -4.91
C ASN A 138 4.61 -5.12 -4.75
N ARG A 139 4.46 -4.01 -5.46
CA ARG A 139 5.46 -2.94 -5.50
C ARG A 139 5.77 -2.37 -4.12
N ALA A 140 4.73 -2.05 -3.33
CA ALA A 140 4.90 -1.44 -2.02
C ALA A 140 5.71 -2.34 -1.07
N MET A 141 5.42 -3.64 -1.05
CA MET A 141 6.14 -4.59 -0.22
C MET A 141 7.55 -4.86 -0.76
N SER A 142 7.71 -4.94 -2.09
CA SER A 142 9.03 -5.10 -2.72
C SER A 142 9.97 -3.94 -2.40
N GLU A 143 9.47 -2.71 -2.43
CA GLU A 143 10.26 -1.53 -2.06
C GLU A 143 10.61 -1.49 -0.58
N ALA A 144 9.68 -1.89 0.29
CA ALA A 144 9.91 -1.90 1.72
C ALA A 144 10.97 -2.96 2.15
N LEU A 145 11.02 -4.09 1.45
CA LEU A 145 11.92 -5.20 1.78
C LEU A 145 13.21 -5.18 0.95
N GLY A 146 13.25 -4.43 -0.15
CA GLY A 146 14.41 -4.38 -1.06
C GLY A 146 14.56 -5.60 -1.94
N GLU A 147 13.52 -6.45 -2.05
CA GLU A 147 13.47 -7.64 -2.91
C GLU A 147 12.09 -7.81 -3.54
N ASP A 148 11.99 -8.57 -4.62
CA ASP A 148 10.72 -8.75 -5.33
C ASP A 148 9.75 -9.63 -4.56
N VAL A 149 8.60 -9.06 -4.20
CA VAL A 149 7.47 -9.75 -3.59
C VAL A 149 6.29 -9.77 -4.56
N TYR A 150 5.63 -10.92 -4.66
CA TYR A 150 4.52 -11.11 -5.58
C TYR A 150 3.20 -11.30 -4.84
N HIS A 151 2.13 -10.83 -5.47
CA HIS A 151 0.76 -11.01 -5.00
C HIS A 151 0.16 -12.24 -5.70
N TYR A 152 -0.10 -13.28 -4.93
CA TYR A 152 -0.74 -14.49 -5.41
C TYR A 152 -2.23 -14.42 -5.21
N HIS A 153 -3.01 -14.80 -6.21
CA HIS A 153 -4.47 -14.87 -6.12
C HIS A 153 -5.01 -15.88 -7.13
N LEU A 154 -6.20 -16.42 -6.86
CA LEU A 154 -6.83 -17.42 -7.71
C LEU A 154 -8.07 -16.82 -8.38
N HIS A 155 -8.10 -16.87 -9.69
CA HIS A 155 -9.28 -16.57 -10.52
C HIS A 155 -10.00 -17.85 -10.88
N VAL A 156 -11.34 -17.88 -10.74
CA VAL A 156 -12.18 -19.00 -11.11
C VAL A 156 -13.37 -18.48 -11.91
N VAL A 157 -13.35 -18.68 -13.20
CA VAL A 157 -14.46 -18.32 -14.10
C VAL A 157 -15.44 -19.50 -14.17
N TYR A 158 -16.72 -19.22 -13.91
CA TYR A 158 -17.71 -20.28 -13.76
C TYR A 158 -19.09 -19.87 -14.29
N ILE A 159 -19.97 -20.87 -14.46
CA ILE A 159 -21.36 -20.69 -14.84
C ILE A 159 -22.23 -20.88 -13.60
N PRO A 160 -23.02 -19.88 -13.17
CA PRO A 160 -23.91 -20.00 -12.00
C PRO A 160 -25.12 -20.87 -12.31
N VAL A 161 -25.11 -22.11 -11.83
CA VAL A 161 -26.18 -23.08 -12.06
C VAL A 161 -26.89 -23.45 -10.77
N VAL A 162 -28.17 -23.82 -10.91
CA VAL A 162 -28.97 -24.41 -9.85
C VAL A 162 -29.78 -25.60 -10.41
N GLU A 163 -29.94 -26.63 -9.60
CA GLU A 163 -30.83 -27.72 -9.94
C GLU A 163 -32.27 -27.21 -9.98
N LYS A 164 -32.99 -27.56 -11.04
CA LYS A 164 -34.37 -27.19 -11.20
C LYS A 164 -35.19 -28.42 -11.69
N GLN A 165 -36.20 -28.76 -10.95
CA GLN A 165 -37.16 -29.75 -11.32
C GLN A 165 -38.26 -29.13 -12.18
N ILE A 166 -38.46 -29.69 -13.37
CA ILE A 166 -39.57 -29.35 -14.25
C ILE A 166 -40.68 -30.35 -14.01
N LEU A 167 -41.82 -29.85 -13.56
CA LEU A 167 -42.96 -30.70 -13.26
C LEU A 167 -43.85 -30.88 -14.48
N TRP A 168 -44.55 -32.04 -14.58
CA TRP A 168 -45.61 -32.18 -15.53
C TRP A 168 -46.71 -31.16 -15.27
N SER A 169 -47.17 -30.53 -16.35
CA SER A 169 -48.17 -29.46 -16.22
C SER A 169 -49.52 -30.02 -15.72
N LYS A 170 -50.31 -29.16 -15.08
CA LYS A 170 -51.70 -29.49 -14.68
C LYS A 170 -52.60 -29.87 -15.86
N ARG A 171 -52.17 -29.57 -17.11
CA ARG A 171 -52.90 -29.91 -18.34
C ARG A 171 -52.40 -31.21 -18.97
N CYS A 172 -51.52 -31.97 -18.30
CA CYS A 172 -51.10 -33.28 -18.79
C CYS A 172 -52.31 -34.19 -18.98
N LYS A 173 -52.33 -34.94 -20.10
CA LYS A 173 -53.43 -35.87 -20.39
C LYS A 173 -53.50 -37.00 -19.36
N ASP A 174 -52.36 -37.48 -18.92
CA ASP A 174 -52.26 -38.46 -17.85
C ASP A 174 -52.34 -37.74 -16.52
N GLU A 175 -53.41 -37.98 -15.77
CA GLU A 175 -53.62 -37.31 -14.48
C GLU A 175 -52.66 -37.79 -13.41
N ALA A 176 -52.17 -39.04 -13.48
CA ALA A 176 -51.20 -39.56 -12.52
C ALA A 176 -49.83 -38.87 -12.60
N LEU A 177 -49.52 -38.29 -13.75
CA LEU A 177 -48.26 -37.57 -13.94
C LEU A 177 -48.32 -36.08 -13.51
N ARG A 178 -49.51 -35.50 -13.34
CA ARG A 178 -49.68 -34.08 -13.02
C ARG A 178 -48.98 -33.72 -11.72
N GLY A 179 -48.04 -32.74 -11.78
CA GLY A 179 -47.29 -32.30 -10.62
C GLY A 179 -46.10 -33.19 -10.21
N THR A 180 -45.92 -34.35 -10.87
CA THR A 180 -44.72 -35.17 -10.69
C THR A 180 -43.56 -34.57 -11.47
N VAL A 181 -42.30 -34.95 -11.12
CA VAL A 181 -41.09 -34.49 -11.81
C VAL A 181 -41.04 -35.09 -13.20
N LYS A 182 -41.01 -34.23 -14.23
CA LYS A 182 -40.85 -34.60 -15.63
C LYS A 182 -39.38 -34.74 -16.02
N GLU A 183 -38.60 -33.79 -15.61
CA GLU A 183 -37.17 -33.73 -15.86
C GLU A 183 -36.48 -32.87 -14.80
N THR A 184 -35.21 -33.13 -14.54
CA THR A 184 -34.34 -32.27 -13.72
C THR A 184 -33.28 -31.66 -14.63
N ILE A 185 -33.11 -30.36 -14.58
CA ILE A 185 -32.12 -29.59 -15.38
C ILE A 185 -31.21 -28.77 -14.48
N MET A 186 -30.01 -28.56 -14.92
CA MET A 186 -29.08 -27.59 -14.32
C MET A 186 -29.29 -26.23 -14.98
N GLN A 187 -30.17 -25.42 -14.39
CA GLN A 187 -30.54 -24.12 -14.94
C GLN A 187 -29.51 -23.06 -14.62
N VAL A 188 -29.05 -22.35 -15.65
CA VAL A 188 -28.23 -21.13 -15.47
C VAL A 188 -29.08 -20.09 -14.76
N SER A 189 -28.66 -19.65 -13.59
CA SER A 189 -29.40 -18.68 -12.80
C SER A 189 -28.53 -18.04 -11.73
N ARG A 190 -27.97 -16.85 -12.05
CA ARG A 190 -27.18 -16.05 -11.13
C ARG A 190 -27.94 -15.70 -9.85
N SER A 191 -29.17 -15.21 -9.99
CA SER A 191 -29.98 -14.75 -8.84
C SER A 191 -30.38 -15.86 -7.87
N LYS A 192 -30.53 -17.09 -8.37
CA LYS A 192 -30.82 -18.26 -7.52
C LYS A 192 -29.58 -18.84 -6.89
N LYS A 193 -28.50 -18.92 -7.65
CA LYS A 193 -27.20 -19.38 -7.14
C LYS A 193 -26.72 -18.52 -5.98
N TRP A 194 -26.86 -17.20 -6.10
CA TRP A 194 -26.39 -16.21 -5.14
C TRP A 194 -27.53 -15.52 -4.39
N GLU A 195 -28.57 -16.29 -4.03
CA GLU A 195 -29.64 -15.76 -3.18
C GLU A 195 -29.16 -15.63 -1.72
N SER A 196 -29.68 -14.59 -1.03
CA SER A 196 -29.43 -14.41 0.40
C SER A 196 -30.05 -15.57 1.20
N LYS A 197 -29.31 -16.14 2.13
CA LYS A 197 -29.74 -17.24 2.97
C LYS A 197 -30.30 -16.75 4.31
N PRO A 198 -31.34 -17.39 4.89
CA PRO A 198 -31.80 -17.04 6.23
C PRO A 198 -30.71 -17.34 7.27
N VAL A 199 -30.56 -16.45 8.23
CA VAL A 199 -29.76 -16.72 9.44
C VAL A 199 -30.55 -17.73 10.28
N LEU A 200 -29.88 -18.80 10.70
CA LEU A 200 -30.48 -19.84 11.52
C LEU A 200 -30.05 -19.67 12.98
N ASP A 201 -30.96 -20.04 13.90
CA ASP A 201 -30.63 -20.17 15.32
C ASP A 201 -29.92 -21.51 15.60
N GLY A 202 -29.55 -21.75 16.87
CA GLY A 202 -28.89 -22.99 17.29
C GLY A 202 -29.69 -24.26 17.08
N ASN A 203 -31.00 -24.14 16.77
CA ASN A 203 -31.91 -25.27 16.47
C ASN A 203 -32.19 -25.39 14.98
N GLY A 204 -31.58 -24.61 14.12
CA GLY A 204 -31.75 -24.63 12.67
C GLY A 204 -33.01 -23.89 12.18
N ASN A 205 -33.67 -23.08 13.01
CA ASN A 205 -34.81 -22.29 12.61
C ASN A 205 -34.41 -20.92 12.11
N PRO A 206 -35.08 -20.34 11.08
CA PRO A 206 -34.83 -19.01 10.64
C PRO A 206 -35.05 -17.96 11.74
N MET A 207 -34.04 -17.16 12.04
CA MET A 207 -34.14 -16.03 12.95
C MET A 207 -35.05 -14.94 12.35
N LEU A 208 -35.89 -14.36 13.16
CA LEU A 208 -36.81 -13.29 12.77
C LEU A 208 -36.37 -11.95 13.38
N ASN A 209 -36.56 -10.89 12.62
CA ASN A 209 -36.38 -9.55 13.15
C ASN A 209 -37.61 -9.10 14.00
N THR A 210 -37.57 -7.94 14.60
CA THR A 210 -38.66 -7.35 15.42
C THR A 210 -39.99 -7.21 14.66
N LYS A 211 -39.97 -7.29 13.31
CA LYS A 211 -41.15 -7.22 12.45
C LYS A 211 -41.62 -8.62 11.95
N GLY A 212 -41.12 -9.69 12.51
CA GLY A 212 -41.44 -11.06 12.12
C GLY A 212 -40.92 -11.51 10.76
N LYS A 213 -39.99 -10.73 10.13
CA LYS A 213 -39.36 -11.10 8.86
C LYS A 213 -38.07 -11.88 9.12
N LYS A 214 -37.77 -12.86 8.27
CA LYS A 214 -36.48 -13.58 8.31
C LYS A 214 -35.31 -12.63 8.19
N ILE A 215 -34.35 -12.79 9.06
CA ILE A 215 -33.05 -12.11 8.94
C ILE A 215 -32.27 -12.86 7.85
N LEU A 216 -31.83 -12.13 6.83
CA LEU A 216 -31.10 -12.73 5.70
C LEU A 216 -29.63 -12.34 5.79
N LYS A 217 -28.77 -13.31 5.52
CA LYS A 217 -27.34 -13.13 5.32
C LYS A 217 -27.09 -13.00 3.82
N SER A 218 -26.36 -11.96 3.42
CA SER A 218 -26.03 -11.75 2.00
C SER A 218 -25.18 -12.91 1.45
N SER A 219 -25.34 -13.23 0.18
CA SER A 219 -24.56 -14.26 -0.49
C SER A 219 -23.06 -14.03 -0.40
N TYR A 220 -22.63 -12.76 -0.45
CA TYR A 220 -21.24 -12.39 -0.23
C TYR A 220 -20.73 -12.82 1.14
N SER A 221 -21.49 -12.55 2.21
CA SER A 221 -21.09 -12.96 3.55
C SER A 221 -21.09 -14.49 3.71
N VAL A 222 -21.99 -15.20 2.99
CA VAL A 222 -22.00 -16.67 2.96
C VAL A 222 -20.74 -17.19 2.27
N LEU A 223 -20.38 -16.64 1.11
CA LEU A 223 -19.17 -17.00 0.37
C LEU A 223 -17.90 -16.83 1.23
N GLN A 224 -17.79 -15.71 1.95
CA GLN A 224 -16.66 -15.46 2.86
C GLN A 224 -16.59 -16.50 3.98
N ASP A 225 -17.75 -16.89 4.56
CA ASP A 225 -17.78 -17.91 5.61
C ASP A 225 -17.42 -19.29 5.05
N ASP A 226 -17.99 -19.67 3.90
CA ASP A 226 -17.78 -20.98 3.28
C ASP A 226 -16.28 -21.13 2.93
N PHE A 227 -15.66 -20.13 2.33
CA PHE A 227 -14.23 -20.13 2.02
C PHE A 227 -13.37 -20.21 3.28
N PHE A 228 -13.61 -19.34 4.26
CA PHE A 228 -12.85 -19.35 5.51
C PHE A 228 -12.94 -20.71 6.22
N ASN A 229 -14.17 -21.25 6.37
CA ASN A 229 -14.38 -22.53 7.05
C ASN A 229 -13.69 -23.68 6.32
N PHE A 230 -13.71 -23.67 4.97
CA PHE A 230 -13.01 -24.67 4.17
C PHE A 230 -11.50 -24.60 4.43
N MET A 231 -10.90 -23.40 4.38
CA MET A 231 -9.46 -23.23 4.58
C MET A 231 -9.04 -23.59 6.01
N GLN A 232 -9.84 -23.25 7.02
CA GLN A 232 -9.63 -23.73 8.39
C GLN A 232 -9.63 -25.26 8.49
N ALA A 233 -10.58 -25.92 7.85
CA ALA A 233 -10.67 -27.38 7.82
C ALA A 233 -9.51 -28.03 7.04
N ALA A 234 -8.96 -27.32 6.04
CA ALA A 234 -7.78 -27.75 5.29
C ALA A 234 -6.46 -27.55 6.07
N GLY A 235 -6.51 -26.93 7.26
CA GLY A 235 -5.36 -26.77 8.15
C GLY A 235 -4.72 -25.37 8.17
N TYR A 236 -5.26 -24.41 7.45
CA TYR A 236 -4.81 -23.00 7.45
C TYR A 236 -5.45 -22.25 8.64
N THR A 237 -4.95 -22.52 9.85
CA THR A 237 -5.56 -22.03 11.10
C THR A 237 -5.05 -20.67 11.55
N ASP A 238 -4.07 -20.13 10.87
CA ASP A 238 -3.39 -18.85 11.12
C ASP A 238 -3.93 -17.70 10.28
N VAL A 239 -4.97 -17.95 9.50
CA VAL A 239 -5.71 -16.90 8.79
C VAL A 239 -7.02 -16.59 9.50
N GLU A 240 -7.47 -15.35 9.41
CA GLU A 240 -8.76 -14.91 9.88
C GLU A 240 -9.76 -14.74 8.71
N ARG A 241 -11.04 -14.83 9.04
CA ARG A 241 -12.09 -14.45 8.10
C ARG A 241 -12.06 -12.94 7.86
N GLY A 242 -12.28 -12.53 6.61
CA GLY A 242 -12.52 -11.14 6.28
C GLY A 242 -13.63 -10.51 7.16
N GLU A 243 -13.49 -9.22 7.49
CA GLU A 243 -14.34 -8.54 8.48
C GLU A 243 -15.84 -8.60 8.13
N ARG A 244 -16.67 -8.94 9.13
CA ARG A 244 -18.12 -8.98 8.97
C ARG A 244 -18.71 -7.56 8.96
N GLY A 245 -19.61 -7.30 8.00
CA GLY A 245 -20.31 -6.02 7.93
C GLY A 245 -19.44 -4.86 7.45
N SER A 246 -18.26 -5.12 6.90
CA SER A 246 -17.50 -4.09 6.21
C SER A 246 -18.38 -3.49 5.12
N THR A 247 -18.61 -2.17 5.20
CA THR A 247 -19.28 -1.37 4.17
C THR A 247 -18.27 -0.70 3.24
N GLU A 248 -17.00 -1.06 3.37
CA GLU A 248 -15.98 -0.57 2.45
C GLU A 248 -16.29 -1.14 1.05
N GLU A 249 -16.71 -0.25 0.16
CA GLU A 249 -16.89 -0.60 -1.24
C GLU A 249 -15.56 -1.08 -1.80
N HIS A 250 -15.61 -2.18 -2.52
CA HIS A 250 -14.45 -2.66 -3.25
C HIS A 250 -14.13 -1.64 -4.34
N LEU A 251 -13.07 -0.89 -4.10
CA LEU A 251 -12.50 -0.06 -5.16
C LEU A 251 -12.12 -0.97 -6.32
N THR A 252 -12.40 -0.58 -7.54
CA THR A 252 -11.82 -1.25 -8.70
C THR A 252 -10.30 -1.22 -8.56
N VAL A 253 -9.59 -2.18 -9.16
CA VAL A 253 -8.12 -2.23 -9.14
C VAL A 253 -7.51 -0.87 -9.54
N THR A 254 -8.09 -0.21 -10.54
CA THR A 254 -7.65 1.12 -10.98
C THR A 254 -7.88 2.19 -9.90
N GLN A 255 -9.03 2.22 -9.26
CA GLN A 255 -9.32 3.17 -8.18
C GLN A 255 -8.41 2.96 -6.98
N PHE A 256 -8.16 1.69 -6.61
CA PHE A 256 -7.23 1.34 -5.53
C PHE A 256 -5.80 1.80 -5.85
N LYS A 257 -5.33 1.53 -7.07
CA LYS A 257 -3.99 1.96 -7.52
C LYS A 257 -3.85 3.48 -7.52
N VAL A 258 -4.84 4.20 -8.05
CA VAL A 258 -4.85 5.67 -8.03
C VAL A 258 -4.81 6.19 -6.59
N GLN A 259 -5.57 5.61 -5.68
CA GLN A 259 -5.56 6.01 -4.27
C GLN A 259 -4.22 5.72 -3.60
N ALA A 260 -3.64 4.55 -3.84
CA ALA A 260 -2.35 4.16 -3.29
C ALA A 260 -1.21 5.07 -3.81
N GLU A 261 -1.18 5.34 -5.12
CA GLU A 261 -0.17 6.25 -5.70
C GLU A 261 -0.37 7.71 -5.26
N THR A 262 -1.61 8.15 -5.04
CA THR A 262 -1.87 9.49 -4.47
C THR A 262 -1.33 9.59 -3.04
N GLN A 263 -1.59 8.61 -2.19
CA GLN A 263 -1.04 8.57 -0.84
C GLN A 263 0.48 8.51 -0.82
N ARG A 264 1.06 7.76 -1.75
CA ARG A 264 2.51 7.67 -1.90
C ARG A 264 3.11 9.02 -2.33
N LEU A 265 2.50 9.69 -3.30
CA LEU A 265 2.90 11.02 -3.74
C LEU A 265 2.84 12.03 -2.59
N GLU A 266 1.74 12.04 -1.82
CA GLU A 266 1.59 12.89 -0.65
C GLU A 266 2.69 12.63 0.39
N ALA A 267 3.00 11.36 0.66
CA ALA A 267 4.05 10.98 1.60
C ALA A 267 5.45 11.43 1.12
N VAL A 268 5.78 11.21 -0.16
CA VAL A 268 7.06 11.63 -0.75
C VAL A 268 7.18 13.15 -0.77
N THR A 269 6.09 13.86 -1.10
CA THR A 269 6.05 15.33 -1.09
C THR A 269 6.28 15.87 0.32
N ALA A 270 5.60 15.30 1.33
CA ALA A 270 5.80 15.70 2.73
C ALA A 270 7.24 15.44 3.21
N GLN A 271 7.85 14.33 2.81
CA GLN A 271 9.26 14.05 3.12
C GLN A 271 10.21 15.05 2.44
N ALA A 272 9.95 15.41 1.18
CA ALA A 272 10.72 16.40 0.45
C ALA A 272 10.62 17.79 1.11
N ASP A 273 9.42 18.21 1.51
CA ASP A 273 9.19 19.47 2.23
C ASP A 273 9.93 19.51 3.57
N GLN A 274 9.88 18.41 4.33
CA GLN A 274 10.61 18.30 5.60
C GLN A 274 12.13 18.37 5.37
N ALA A 275 12.65 17.70 4.34
CA ALA A 275 14.07 17.76 3.99
C ALA A 275 14.50 19.17 3.55
N ALA A 276 13.67 19.85 2.76
CA ALA A 276 13.92 21.24 2.34
C ALA A 276 13.95 22.21 3.53
N GLN A 277 13.01 22.04 4.48
CA GLN A 277 12.99 22.86 5.70
C GLN A 277 14.24 22.60 6.56
N ALA A 278 14.62 21.34 6.76
CA ALA A 278 15.80 20.97 7.52
C ALA A 278 17.10 21.48 6.86
N LEU A 279 17.16 21.49 5.52
CA LEU A 279 18.26 22.07 4.76
C LEU A 279 18.36 23.58 5.03
N THR A 280 17.26 24.31 4.97
CA THR A 280 17.18 25.76 5.24
C THR A 280 17.63 26.08 6.67
N ASP A 281 17.17 25.29 7.65
CA ASP A 281 17.54 25.47 9.06
C ASP A 281 19.05 25.21 9.26
N THR A 282 19.58 24.19 8.60
CA THR A 282 21.02 23.85 8.64
C THR A 282 21.86 24.94 8.01
N GLN A 283 21.45 25.47 6.87
CA GLN A 283 22.12 26.58 6.19
C GLN A 283 22.15 27.83 7.09
N SER A 284 21.03 28.17 7.72
CA SER A 284 20.97 29.27 8.69
C SER A 284 21.92 29.07 9.89
N ALA A 285 22.05 27.84 10.35
CA ALA A 285 22.98 27.48 11.42
C ALA A 285 24.43 27.61 10.98
N VAL A 286 24.79 27.20 9.76
CA VAL A 286 26.12 27.35 9.17
C VAL A 286 26.47 28.82 9.06
N GLU A 287 25.58 29.67 8.53
CA GLU A 287 25.82 31.12 8.42
C GLU A 287 26.09 31.79 9.79
N LYS A 288 25.31 31.38 10.82
CA LYS A 288 25.53 31.89 12.19
C LYS A 288 26.91 31.48 12.73
N GLN A 289 27.34 30.23 12.47
CA GLN A 289 28.68 29.78 12.90
C GLN A 289 29.79 30.47 12.14
N GLU A 290 29.64 30.69 10.84
CA GLU A 290 30.60 31.45 10.04
C GLU A 290 30.76 32.90 10.53
N LYS A 291 29.65 33.57 10.86
CA LYS A 291 29.68 34.93 11.46
C LYS A 291 30.44 34.92 12.78
N LYS A 292 30.19 33.95 13.67
CA LYS A 292 30.93 33.80 14.93
C LYS A 292 32.41 33.53 14.69
N LEU A 293 32.76 32.68 13.73
CA LEU A 293 34.13 32.37 13.37
C LEU A 293 34.87 33.60 12.89
N LYS A 294 34.28 34.41 11.98
CA LYS A 294 34.85 35.66 11.48
C LYS A 294 35.05 36.66 12.62
N ALA A 295 34.12 36.78 13.57
CA ALA A 295 34.27 37.65 14.73
C ALA A 295 35.48 37.24 15.61
N LEU A 296 35.59 35.94 15.94
CA LEU A 296 36.70 35.40 16.73
C LEU A 296 38.05 35.54 16.02
N GLN A 297 38.11 35.38 14.70
CA GLN A 297 39.32 35.62 13.90
C GLN A 297 39.75 37.09 13.94
N LYS A 298 38.77 38.03 13.93
CA LYS A 298 39.04 39.45 14.06
C LYS A 298 39.60 39.78 15.44
N GLU A 299 38.99 39.26 16.52
CA GLU A 299 39.50 39.42 17.90
C GLU A 299 40.93 38.86 18.05
N THR A 300 41.22 37.69 17.48
CA THR A 300 42.54 37.06 17.51
C THR A 300 43.59 37.89 16.75
N LYS A 301 43.22 38.53 15.62
CA LYS A 301 44.10 39.45 14.89
C LYS A 301 44.39 40.72 15.70
N THR A 302 43.36 41.28 16.37
CA THR A 302 43.49 42.50 17.19
C THR A 302 44.40 42.25 18.38
N ALA A 303 44.28 41.09 19.04
CA ALA A 303 45.16 40.69 20.13
C ALA A 303 46.65 40.56 19.72
N LYS A 304 46.93 40.22 18.44
CA LYS A 304 48.29 40.18 17.91
C LYS A 304 48.93 41.58 17.64
N THR A 305 48.07 42.58 17.49
CA THR A 305 48.54 43.96 17.13
C THR A 305 48.92 44.83 18.36
N VAL A 306 48.62 44.34 19.58
CA VAL A 306 49.07 44.98 20.82
C VAL A 306 50.48 44.44 21.21
N ALA A 307 51.34 44.27 20.23
CA ALA A 307 52.71 43.96 20.50
C ALA A 307 53.43 45.28 20.79
N VAL A 308 53.70 45.55 22.07
CA VAL A 308 54.90 46.30 22.43
C VAL A 308 56.03 45.68 21.64
N THR A 309 56.64 46.47 20.76
CA THR A 309 57.67 45.87 19.95
C THR A 309 58.73 45.35 20.90
N VAL A 310 59.21 44.14 20.67
CA VAL A 310 60.29 43.50 21.47
C VAL A 310 61.49 44.52 21.63
N GLN A 311 61.65 45.31 20.60
CA GLN A 311 62.68 46.41 20.57
C GLN A 311 62.47 47.43 21.68
N ASP A 312 61.27 47.85 22.06
CA ASP A 312 61.03 48.81 23.14
C ASP A 312 61.39 48.21 24.50
N ILE A 313 61.18 46.89 24.69
CA ILE A 313 61.60 46.21 25.93
C ILE A 313 63.12 46.02 25.98
N GLU A 314 63.75 45.64 24.86
CA GLU A 314 65.19 45.42 24.74
C GLU A 314 65.95 46.70 24.90
N ALA A 315 65.36 47.83 24.56
CA ALA A 315 65.97 49.17 24.72
C ALA A 315 65.95 49.74 26.16
N MET A 316 65.16 49.03 27.07
CA MET A 316 65.06 49.51 28.44
C MET A 316 66.28 49.17 29.29
N GLY A 317 66.76 50.20 29.98
CA GLY A 317 67.86 50.08 30.94
C GLY A 317 69.24 50.36 30.40
N LYS A 318 70.19 50.65 31.30
CA LYS A 318 71.59 50.84 30.99
C LYS A 318 72.39 49.68 31.51
N LYS A 319 73.13 49.01 30.64
CA LYS A 319 73.97 47.89 31.00
C LYS A 319 75.28 48.45 31.53
N ASN A 320 75.63 48.02 32.73
CA ASN A 320 76.97 48.36 33.31
C ASN A 320 78.00 47.39 32.68
N SER A 321 79.01 47.97 32.00
CA SER A 321 80.02 47.21 31.27
C SER A 321 80.99 46.42 32.15
N PHE A 322 81.04 46.73 33.46
CA PHE A 322 81.92 46.04 34.43
C PHE A 322 81.21 44.89 35.17
N THR A 323 79.96 45.09 35.55
CA THR A 323 79.24 44.13 36.38
C THR A 323 78.28 43.33 35.54
N GLY A 324 78.00 43.69 34.30
CA GLY A 324 76.96 43.04 33.46
C GLY A 324 75.53 43.34 33.87
N ASN A 325 75.30 44.02 34.98
CA ASN A 325 73.99 44.37 35.49
C ASN A 325 73.33 45.48 34.61
N VAL A 326 71.99 45.31 34.46
CA VAL A 326 71.16 46.33 33.81
C VAL A 326 70.44 47.15 34.86
N THR A 327 70.65 48.45 34.87
CA THR A 327 70.00 49.39 35.77
C THR A 327 68.77 49.99 35.07
N LEU A 328 67.61 49.85 35.64
CA LEU A 328 66.36 50.48 35.18
C LEU A 328 66.03 51.70 36.01
N THR A 329 65.45 52.74 35.43
CA THR A 329 64.77 53.77 36.20
C THR A 329 63.55 53.25 36.86
N ALA A 330 63.04 53.95 37.89
CA ALA A 330 61.78 53.54 38.57
C ALA A 330 60.63 53.45 37.55
N ASP A 331 60.48 54.39 36.65
CA ASP A 331 59.41 54.39 35.61
C ASP A 331 59.62 53.28 34.59
N GLN A 332 60.85 52.92 34.23
CA GLN A 332 61.10 51.77 33.33
C GLN A 332 60.76 50.44 34.03
N CYS A 333 61.12 50.35 35.32
CA CYS A 333 60.80 49.17 36.13
C CYS A 333 59.26 48.95 36.25
N ASP A 334 58.54 50.04 36.53
CA ASP A 334 57.04 49.97 36.65
C ASP A 334 56.39 49.71 35.30
N THR A 335 56.93 50.22 34.22
CA THR A 335 56.49 49.94 32.87
C THR A 335 56.72 48.47 32.52
N LEU A 336 57.89 47.90 32.84
CA LEU A 336 58.22 46.51 32.60
C LEU A 336 57.30 45.57 33.40
N LYS A 337 57.03 45.86 34.70
CA LYS A 337 56.13 45.18 35.52
C LYS A 337 54.67 45.14 34.90
N ARG A 338 54.27 46.34 34.46
CA ARG A 338 52.97 46.48 33.80
C ARG A 338 52.86 45.61 32.52
N TYR A 339 53.96 45.65 31.71
CA TYR A 339 54.00 44.80 30.51
C TYR A 339 54.05 43.33 30.84
N ALA A 340 54.76 42.89 31.88
CA ALA A 340 54.80 41.52 32.32
C ALA A 340 53.42 41.04 32.80
N VAL A 341 52.72 41.85 33.61
CA VAL A 341 51.36 41.54 34.07
C VAL A 341 50.38 41.46 32.89
N ASN A 342 50.43 42.46 31.99
CA ASN A 342 49.58 42.43 30.79
C ASN A 342 49.93 41.26 29.87
N GLY A 343 51.18 40.89 29.73
CA GLY A 343 51.63 39.72 28.96
C GLY A 343 51.04 38.39 29.50
N ILE A 344 50.99 38.25 30.83
CA ILE A 344 50.35 37.08 31.44
C ILE A 344 48.83 37.05 31.18
N ILE A 345 48.17 38.21 31.34
CA ILE A 345 46.72 38.34 31.08
C ILE A 345 46.42 38.05 29.60
N PHE A 346 47.15 38.68 28.69
CA PHE A 346 46.95 38.47 27.24
C PHE A 346 47.31 37.04 26.82
N ASN A 347 48.25 36.37 27.42
CA ASN A 347 48.57 34.97 27.13
C ASN A 347 47.43 34.03 27.57
N ALA A 348 46.85 34.28 28.76
CA ALA A 348 45.70 33.54 29.24
C ALA A 348 44.47 33.79 28.33
N GLU A 349 44.24 35.04 27.94
CA GLU A 349 43.13 35.40 27.05
C GLU A 349 43.31 34.84 25.63
N ASN A 350 44.52 34.86 25.08
CA ASN A 350 44.84 34.22 23.80
C ASN A 350 44.65 32.72 23.84
N SER A 351 44.98 32.03 24.93
CA SER A 351 44.76 30.63 25.09
C SER A 351 43.22 30.32 25.09
N ARG A 352 42.46 31.09 25.85
CA ARG A 352 41.01 30.99 25.88
C ARG A 352 40.34 31.26 24.51
N LEU A 353 40.83 32.26 23.78
CA LEU A 353 40.39 32.61 22.43
C LEU A 353 40.72 31.51 21.42
N LYS A 354 41.91 30.90 21.52
CA LYS A 354 42.24 29.71 20.70
C LYS A 354 41.32 28.54 20.93
N GLU A 355 41.03 28.19 22.19
CA GLU A 355 40.08 27.11 22.52
C GLU A 355 38.68 27.39 21.98
N LYS A 356 38.21 28.64 22.10
CA LYS A 356 36.92 29.04 21.52
C LYS A 356 36.91 28.95 19.98
N LEU A 357 38.02 29.37 19.34
CA LEU A 357 38.18 29.29 17.90
C LEU A 357 38.17 27.82 17.42
N ASP A 358 38.94 26.96 18.07
CA ASP A 358 39.01 25.56 17.74
C ASP A 358 37.63 24.87 17.91
N SER A 359 36.91 25.21 18.98
CA SER A 359 35.55 24.72 19.21
C SER A 359 34.57 25.21 18.13
N ALA A 360 34.68 26.52 17.72
CA ALA A 360 33.83 27.05 16.68
C ALA A 360 34.13 26.43 15.29
N VAL A 361 35.42 26.19 14.98
CA VAL A 361 35.82 25.50 13.74
C VAL A 361 35.28 24.09 13.69
N LYS A 362 35.43 23.33 14.79
CA LYS A 362 34.85 21.96 14.88
C LYS A 362 33.33 21.99 14.70
N SER A 363 32.65 22.91 15.37
CA SER A 363 31.19 23.04 15.23
C SER A 363 30.77 23.37 13.79
N ALA A 364 31.45 24.32 13.15
CA ALA A 364 31.17 24.68 11.76
C ALA A 364 31.39 23.51 10.80
N SER A 365 32.45 22.71 11.00
CA SER A 365 32.71 21.50 10.20
C SER A 365 31.60 20.45 10.34
N ILE A 366 31.13 20.18 11.58
CA ILE A 366 30.01 19.22 11.83
C ILE A 366 28.74 19.71 11.13
N TRP A 367 28.43 21.00 11.24
CA TRP A 367 27.23 21.54 10.59
C TRP A 367 27.31 21.49 9.08
N LYS A 368 28.50 21.74 8.50
CA LYS A 368 28.73 21.62 7.07
C LYS A 368 28.53 20.18 6.60
N GLN A 369 29.10 19.22 7.29
CA GLN A 369 28.89 17.78 6.96
C GLN A 369 27.43 17.40 7.00
N ARG A 370 26.69 17.81 8.05
CA ARG A 370 25.24 17.55 8.14
C ARG A 370 24.46 18.20 7.00
N HIS A 371 24.83 19.39 6.60
CA HIS A 371 24.21 20.05 5.46
C HIS A 371 24.43 19.26 4.18
N ASP A 372 25.66 18.83 3.92
CA ASP A 372 26.01 18.08 2.71
C ASP A 372 25.28 16.73 2.67
N GLU A 373 25.22 16.00 3.78
CA GLU A 373 24.44 14.75 3.92
C GLU A 373 22.93 14.96 3.69
N LEU A 374 22.38 16.09 4.14
CA LEU A 374 20.97 16.42 3.97
C LEU A 374 20.67 16.83 2.53
N ASP A 375 21.59 17.56 1.89
CA ASP A 375 21.45 17.95 0.48
C ASP A 375 21.46 16.72 -0.44
N GLU A 376 22.35 15.75 -0.20
CA GLU A 376 22.34 14.48 -0.94
C GLU A 376 20.99 13.73 -0.80
N LYS A 377 20.45 13.65 0.41
CA LYS A 377 19.13 13.03 0.65
C LYS A 377 18.01 13.80 -0.04
N TYR A 378 18.06 15.11 -0.02
CA TYR A 378 17.06 15.95 -0.68
C TYR A 378 17.10 15.77 -2.21
N GLN A 379 18.28 15.74 -2.83
CA GLN A 379 18.42 15.50 -4.26
C GLN A 379 17.91 14.11 -4.65
N ALA A 380 18.23 13.08 -3.87
CA ALA A 380 17.72 11.73 -4.10
C ALA A 380 16.18 11.63 -3.99
N LEU A 381 15.58 12.33 -3.03
CA LEU A 381 14.13 12.43 -2.91
C LEU A 381 13.51 13.20 -4.08
N LYS A 382 14.12 14.28 -4.51
CA LYS A 382 13.69 15.09 -5.64
C LYS A 382 13.71 14.27 -6.94
N GLU A 383 14.77 13.51 -7.18
CA GLU A 383 14.84 12.60 -8.33
C GLU A 383 13.75 11.56 -8.33
N LYS A 384 13.46 10.95 -7.16
CA LYS A 384 12.35 10.01 -7.02
C LYS A 384 10.97 10.64 -7.23
N ALA A 385 10.80 11.89 -6.83
CA ALA A 385 9.54 12.62 -6.99
C ALA A 385 9.37 13.21 -8.40
N GLN A 386 10.46 13.46 -9.13
CA GLN A 386 10.44 14.18 -10.42
C GLN A 386 9.51 13.56 -11.46
N PRO A 387 9.47 12.22 -11.69
CA PRO A 387 8.55 11.61 -12.65
C PRO A 387 7.07 11.89 -12.34
N TYR A 388 6.72 12.00 -11.06
CA TYR A 388 5.36 12.31 -10.62
C TYR A 388 5.03 13.79 -10.80
N LEU A 389 6.01 14.67 -10.53
CA LEU A 389 5.87 16.11 -10.73
C LEU A 389 5.75 16.44 -12.23
N ASP A 390 6.55 15.80 -13.08
CA ASP A 390 6.49 15.96 -14.54
C ASP A 390 5.16 15.46 -15.08
N ALA A 391 4.66 14.32 -14.60
CA ALA A 391 3.34 13.81 -14.96
C ALA A 391 2.21 14.76 -14.53
N LEU A 392 2.33 15.40 -13.37
CA LEU A 392 1.39 16.41 -12.89
C LEU A 392 1.47 17.71 -13.70
N GLU A 393 2.63 18.13 -14.18
CA GLU A 393 2.77 19.32 -15.05
C GLU A 393 2.20 19.09 -16.44
N ILE A 394 2.52 17.96 -17.07
CA ILE A 394 2.09 17.63 -18.44
C ILE A 394 0.57 17.39 -18.51
N ALA A 395 -0.02 16.87 -17.44
CA ALA A 395 -1.43 16.50 -17.38
C ALA A 395 -2.21 17.23 -16.27
N ALA A 396 -1.66 18.33 -15.74
CA ALA A 396 -2.10 18.96 -14.48
C ALA A 396 -3.61 19.23 -14.42
N GLU A 397 -4.21 19.76 -15.47
CA GLU A 397 -5.66 20.02 -15.49
C GLU A 397 -6.48 18.75 -15.78
N ARG A 398 -6.04 17.91 -16.70
CA ARG A 398 -6.76 16.67 -17.08
C ARG A 398 -6.67 15.61 -15.98
N VAL A 399 -5.50 15.45 -15.35
CA VAL A 399 -5.31 14.47 -14.25
C VAL A 399 -6.04 14.96 -13.00
N ARG A 400 -5.98 16.26 -12.66
CA ARG A 400 -6.76 16.81 -11.55
C ARG A 400 -8.26 16.71 -11.79
N ALA A 401 -8.73 17.01 -13.00
CA ALA A 401 -10.14 16.87 -13.37
C ALA A 401 -10.58 15.40 -13.35
N PHE A 402 -9.75 14.48 -13.84
CA PHE A 402 -10.00 13.05 -13.83
C PHE A 402 -10.01 12.49 -12.40
N LEU A 403 -9.01 12.82 -11.57
CA LEU A 403 -8.96 12.44 -10.16
C LEU A 403 -10.12 13.04 -9.36
N SER A 404 -10.46 14.30 -9.62
CA SER A 404 -11.62 14.97 -8.99
C SER A 404 -12.94 14.33 -9.41
N ALA A 405 -13.08 13.93 -10.67
CA ALA A 405 -14.28 13.24 -11.17
C ALA A 405 -14.42 11.82 -10.57
N ILE A 406 -13.32 11.08 -10.40
CA ILE A 406 -13.31 9.78 -9.73
C ILE A 406 -13.69 9.93 -8.26
N LEU A 407 -13.09 10.89 -7.56
CA LEU A 407 -13.38 11.15 -6.15
C LEU A 407 -14.80 11.68 -5.93
N ALA A 408 -15.33 12.48 -6.86
CA ALA A 408 -16.72 12.97 -6.82
C ALA A 408 -17.71 11.83 -7.07
N ARG A 409 -17.48 10.96 -8.06
CA ARG A 409 -18.31 9.76 -8.28
C ARG A 409 -18.32 8.83 -7.07
N GLY A 410 -17.17 8.63 -6.42
CA GLY A 410 -17.09 7.87 -5.18
C GLY A 410 -17.85 8.51 -4.01
N LYS A 411 -18.04 9.83 -4.00
CA LYS A 411 -18.88 10.55 -3.02
C LYS A 411 -20.38 10.49 -3.38
N GLU A 412 -20.74 10.66 -4.65
CA GLU A 412 -22.13 10.57 -5.11
C GLU A 412 -22.70 9.16 -4.94
N THR A 413 -21.91 8.11 -5.19
CA THR A 413 -22.32 6.72 -4.90
C THR A 413 -22.54 6.51 -3.40
N ARG A 414 -21.76 7.17 -2.54
CA ARG A 414 -21.97 7.13 -1.07
C ARG A 414 -23.24 7.87 -0.62
N GLU A 415 -23.61 8.96 -1.27
CA GLU A 415 -24.83 9.71 -0.94
C GLU A 415 -26.10 9.03 -1.44
N HIS A 416 -26.04 8.34 -2.58
CA HIS A 416 -27.21 7.60 -3.12
C HIS A 416 -27.44 6.24 -2.49
N THR A 417 -26.45 5.61 -1.84
CA THR A 417 -26.58 4.31 -1.16
C THR A 417 -26.81 4.42 0.34
N ALA A 418 -26.71 5.62 0.93
CA ALA A 418 -27.05 5.81 2.33
C ALA A 418 -28.57 5.73 2.53
N PRO A 419 -29.14 4.70 3.16
CA PRO A 419 -30.55 4.72 3.51
C PRO A 419 -30.78 5.87 4.47
N ALA A 420 -31.77 6.70 4.19
CA ALA A 420 -32.19 7.80 5.05
C ALA A 420 -32.28 7.31 6.49
N ARG A 421 -31.36 7.75 7.36
CA ARG A 421 -31.39 7.49 8.79
C ARG A 421 -32.63 8.17 9.35
N LYS A 422 -33.71 7.40 9.50
CA LYS A 422 -34.77 7.78 10.42
C LYS A 422 -34.20 7.69 11.82
N HIS A 423 -34.08 8.84 12.48
CA HIS A 423 -33.91 8.93 13.91
C HIS A 423 -34.98 8.08 14.60
N GLY A 424 -34.58 7.00 15.19
CA GLY A 424 -35.33 6.22 16.15
C GLY A 424 -34.43 6.04 17.35
N ARG A 425 -34.84 6.67 18.43
CA ARG A 425 -34.30 6.52 19.78
C ARG A 425 -34.35 5.08 20.24
N ASP A 426 -33.38 4.78 21.11
CA ASP A 426 -33.36 3.75 22.16
C ASP A 426 -33.28 2.28 21.73
N MET A 427 -32.15 1.62 22.05
CA MET A 427 -32.14 0.70 23.19
C MET A 427 -30.74 0.13 23.43
N GLU A 428 -30.31 0.25 24.67
CA GLU A 428 -29.34 -0.59 25.37
C GLU A 428 -29.71 -2.06 25.31
N LEU A 429 -28.68 -2.85 25.29
CA LEU A 429 -28.37 -4.22 25.68
C LEU A 429 -27.71 -5.01 24.56
#